data_0d3a97ebd089b921084c703ad5ad68b0
#
_entry.id   0d3a97ebd089b921084c703ad5ad68b0
#
_cell.length_a   1.000
_cell.length_b   1.000
_cell.length_c   1.000
_cell.angle_alpha   90.00
_cell.angle_beta   90.00
_cell.angle_gamma   90.00
#
_symmetry.space_group_name_H-M   'P 1'
#
loop_
_entity.id
_entity.type
_entity.pdbx_description
1 polymer ?
#
loop_
_entity_poly.entity_id
_entity_poly.type
_entity_poly.pdbx_seq_one_letter_code
_entity_poly.pdbx_strand_id
1 'polypeptide(L)'
;AAVTSRTLALAGESWWEQPEHLARFEARMDRKTVTTGCGQGTIYSDLMATVRSDAESLGSFNEASISKSQIHRVIAQARNHQAVYQEAGGVHACALADNKPGSDGGFLYFVEDVGRHNAVDAITGWMSMEAQGPEDKIFYTTGRLTSEMVIKCAQMGIAILLSRSGITAMGYELAQELGICLIGRCQGKHFLVYSHPERVDFES
;
A
#
# COMPACT_ATOMS: atom_id res chain seq x y z
N ALA A 1 -4.72 -11.61 -13.30
CA ALA A 1 -4.68 -12.86 -14.08
C ALA A 1 -3.22 -13.37 -14.23
N ALA A 2 -2.24 -12.53 -14.58
CA ALA A 2 -0.84 -12.96 -14.80
C ALA A 2 -0.12 -13.37 -13.48
N VAL A 3 -0.42 -12.72 -12.37
CA VAL A 3 0.14 -13.07 -11.04
C VAL A 3 -0.39 -14.43 -10.59
N THR A 4 -1.68 -14.69 -10.81
CA THR A 4 -2.32 -15.96 -10.43
C THR A 4 -1.73 -17.12 -11.19
N SER A 5 -1.48 -16.98 -12.49
CA SER A 5 -0.92 -18.08 -13.31
C SER A 5 0.54 -18.42 -12.96
N ARG A 6 1.35 -17.42 -12.57
CA ARG A 6 2.74 -17.64 -12.18
C ARG A 6 2.88 -18.22 -10.76
N THR A 7 2.01 -17.80 -9.83
CA THR A 7 1.93 -18.38 -8.50
C THR A 7 1.49 -19.83 -8.56
N LEU A 8 0.54 -20.16 -9.44
CA LEU A 8 0.10 -21.53 -9.71
C LEU A 8 1.22 -22.42 -10.27
N ALA A 9 2.01 -21.87 -11.21
CA ALA A 9 3.14 -22.61 -11.81
C ALA A 9 4.28 -22.89 -10.81
N LEU A 10 4.46 -22.03 -9.80
CA LEU A 10 5.46 -22.20 -8.75
C LEU A 10 4.99 -23.15 -7.62
N ALA A 11 3.68 -23.26 -7.39
CA ALA A 11 3.12 -24.09 -6.32
C ALA A 11 2.96 -25.57 -6.72
N GLY A 12 3.07 -25.93 -8.01
CA GLY A 12 2.80 -27.29 -8.53
C GLY A 12 1.30 -27.60 -8.60
N GLU A 13 0.91 -28.56 -9.44
CA GLU A 13 -0.50 -28.95 -9.64
C GLU A 13 -1.15 -29.51 -8.35
N SER A 14 -0.35 -30.15 -7.48
CA SER A 14 -0.84 -30.72 -6.21
C SER A 14 -1.32 -29.70 -5.17
N TRP A 15 -1.00 -28.43 -5.30
CA TRP A 15 -1.39 -27.42 -4.30
C TRP A 15 -2.91 -27.19 -4.26
N TRP A 16 -3.58 -27.19 -5.42
CA TRP A 16 -5.03 -27.03 -5.53
C TRP A 16 -5.82 -28.29 -5.18
N GLU A 17 -5.17 -29.46 -5.23
CA GLU A 17 -5.80 -30.74 -4.92
C GLU A 17 -5.81 -31.01 -3.41
N GLN A 18 -5.12 -30.20 -2.61
CA GLN A 18 -5.13 -30.36 -1.16
C GLN A 18 -6.47 -29.89 -0.57
N PRO A 19 -7.22 -30.75 0.16
CA PRO A 19 -8.55 -30.44 0.64
C PRO A 19 -8.62 -29.18 1.51
N GLU A 20 -7.57 -28.88 2.25
CA GLU A 20 -7.45 -27.69 3.09
C GLU A 20 -7.35 -26.39 2.30
N HIS A 21 -6.72 -26.40 1.12
CA HIS A 21 -6.63 -25.23 0.25
C HIS A 21 -7.93 -25.01 -0.51
N LEU A 22 -8.58 -26.09 -0.95
CA LEU A 22 -9.88 -26.04 -1.59
C LEU A 22 -10.94 -25.51 -0.60
N ALA A 23 -10.99 -26.05 0.63
CA ALA A 23 -11.92 -25.60 1.66
C ALA A 23 -11.70 -24.13 2.05
N ARG A 24 -10.43 -23.66 2.11
CA ARG A 24 -10.12 -22.23 2.30
C ARG A 24 -10.57 -21.36 1.15
N PHE A 25 -10.42 -21.84 -0.07
CA PHE A 25 -10.87 -21.14 -1.27
C PHE A 25 -12.41 -21.06 -1.30
N GLU A 26 -13.10 -22.17 -1.08
CA GLU A 26 -14.57 -22.22 -1.02
C GLU A 26 -15.12 -21.33 0.09
N ALA A 27 -14.55 -21.36 1.29
CA ALA A 27 -14.93 -20.49 2.40
C ALA A 27 -14.69 -18.98 2.09
N ARG A 28 -13.75 -18.66 1.23
CA ARG A 28 -13.54 -17.28 0.73
C ARG A 28 -14.53 -16.90 -0.37
N MET A 29 -14.92 -17.84 -1.22
CA MET A 29 -15.88 -17.60 -2.29
C MET A 29 -17.31 -17.44 -1.76
N ASP A 30 -17.68 -18.16 -0.69
CA ASP A 30 -18.99 -18.03 -0.01
C ASP A 30 -19.13 -16.71 0.75
N ARG A 31 -18.03 -16.04 1.08
CA ARG A 31 -18.03 -14.70 1.66
C ARG A 31 -18.10 -13.67 0.53
N LYS A 32 -19.31 -13.19 0.23
CA LYS A 32 -19.52 -12.10 -0.74
C LYS A 32 -18.64 -10.91 -0.36
N THR A 33 -17.54 -10.73 -1.07
CA THR A 33 -16.71 -9.54 -0.97
C THR A 33 -17.45 -8.39 -1.63
N VAL A 34 -18.09 -7.55 -0.84
CA VAL A 34 -18.65 -6.29 -1.34
C VAL A 34 -17.51 -5.30 -1.44
N THR A 35 -17.03 -5.04 -2.65
CA THR A 35 -16.05 -4.02 -2.91
C THR A 35 -16.67 -2.64 -2.67
N THR A 36 -16.01 -1.80 -1.90
CA THR A 36 -16.46 -0.46 -1.47
C THR A 36 -16.44 0.60 -2.59
N GLY A 37 -16.77 0.22 -3.82
CA GLY A 37 -17.01 1.18 -4.89
C GLY A 37 -18.25 2.05 -4.62
N CYS A 38 -19.27 1.48 -4.03
CA CYS A 38 -20.52 2.13 -3.67
C CYS A 38 -21.17 1.40 -2.49
N GLY A 39 -20.95 1.88 -1.29
CA GLY A 39 -21.79 1.68 -0.10
C GLY A 39 -22.14 0.25 0.30
N GLN A 40 -21.79 -0.07 1.48
CA GLN A 40 -22.37 -0.90 2.53
C GLN A 40 -21.36 -1.87 3.16
N GLY A 41 -20.98 -1.52 4.37
CA GLY A 41 -20.09 -2.28 5.22
C GLY A 41 -20.75 -3.50 5.85
N THR A 42 -20.34 -4.69 5.45
CA THR A 42 -20.66 -5.89 6.22
C THR A 42 -19.51 -6.92 6.27
N ILE A 43 -18.37 -6.66 5.67
CA ILE A 43 -17.20 -7.59 5.70
C ILE A 43 -16.01 -6.95 6.42
N TYR A 44 -16.24 -5.88 7.15
CA TYR A 44 -15.19 -5.11 7.79
C TYR A 44 -14.56 -5.82 8.99
N SER A 45 -15.36 -6.52 9.80
CA SER A 45 -14.86 -7.11 11.06
C SER A 45 -13.88 -8.26 10.87
N ASP A 46 -14.16 -9.19 9.97
CA ASP A 46 -13.30 -10.36 9.75
C ASP A 46 -12.01 -10.01 9.00
N LEU A 47 -12.13 -9.11 7.99
CA LEU A 47 -10.97 -8.59 7.28
C LEU A 47 -10.08 -7.77 8.22
N MET A 48 -10.69 -6.95 9.08
CA MET A 48 -9.99 -6.16 10.08
C MET A 48 -9.27 -7.02 11.12
N ALA A 49 -9.90 -8.09 11.60
CA ALA A 49 -9.27 -9.02 12.51
C ALA A 49 -8.02 -9.68 11.89
N THR A 50 -8.10 -10.05 10.61
CA THR A 50 -6.96 -10.60 9.87
C THR A 50 -5.88 -9.55 9.66
N VAL A 51 -6.22 -8.34 9.23
CA VAL A 51 -5.25 -7.26 8.99
C VAL A 51 -4.56 -6.83 10.30
N ARG A 52 -5.29 -6.81 11.44
CA ARG A 52 -4.69 -6.53 12.75
C ARG A 52 -3.71 -7.62 13.16
N SER A 53 -4.10 -8.88 13.04
CA SER A 53 -3.23 -10.01 13.35
C SER A 53 -1.97 -10.02 12.50
N ASP A 54 -2.10 -9.72 11.21
CA ASP A 54 -0.97 -9.63 10.29
C ASP A 54 -0.07 -8.42 10.63
N ALA A 55 -0.66 -7.25 10.94
CA ALA A 55 0.08 -6.05 11.34
C ALA A 55 0.84 -6.25 12.66
N GLU A 56 0.21 -6.88 13.66
CA GLU A 56 0.85 -7.22 14.94
C GLU A 56 2.00 -8.20 14.74
N SER A 57 1.84 -9.19 13.84
CA SER A 57 2.87 -10.20 13.56
C SER A 57 4.09 -9.64 12.82
N LEU A 58 3.89 -8.60 11.99
CA LEU A 58 4.96 -7.97 11.21
C LEU A 58 5.85 -7.04 12.05
N GLY A 59 5.40 -6.58 13.22
CA GLY A 59 6.21 -5.76 14.15
C GLY A 59 6.75 -4.44 13.59
N SER A 60 6.65 -4.25 12.29
CA SER A 60 7.31 -3.17 11.54
C SER A 60 6.68 -1.79 11.72
N PHE A 61 5.44 -1.73 12.23
CA PHE A 61 4.75 -0.46 12.37
C PHE A 61 5.28 0.42 13.50
N ASN A 62 5.86 -0.16 14.56
CA ASN A 62 6.18 0.60 15.77
C ASN A 62 7.41 1.51 15.64
N GLU A 63 8.35 1.19 14.78
CA GLU A 63 9.61 1.93 14.63
C GLU A 63 9.71 2.78 13.36
N ALA A 64 8.75 2.66 12.43
CA ALA A 64 8.79 3.38 11.17
C ALA A 64 8.66 4.89 11.37
N SER A 65 9.63 5.64 10.87
CA SER A 65 9.63 7.10 10.86
C SER A 65 10.07 7.63 9.51
N ILE A 66 9.74 8.88 9.22
CA ILE A 66 10.12 9.55 7.96
C ILE A 66 10.53 10.99 8.27
N SER A 67 11.61 11.45 7.65
CA SER A 67 12.01 12.85 7.74
C SER A 67 11.26 13.73 6.76
N LYS A 68 11.09 15.00 7.09
CA LYS A 68 10.54 16.02 6.18
C LYS A 68 11.32 16.09 4.88
N SER A 69 12.63 15.97 4.93
CA SER A 69 13.49 15.96 3.75
C SER A 69 13.21 14.76 2.84
N GLN A 70 12.93 13.60 3.42
CA GLN A 70 12.57 12.38 2.69
C GLN A 70 11.19 12.52 2.02
N ILE A 71 10.20 13.11 2.71
CA ILE A 71 8.90 13.40 2.11
C ILE A 71 9.06 14.25 0.84
N HIS A 72 9.86 15.32 0.92
CA HIS A 72 10.10 16.18 -0.24
C HIS A 72 10.83 15.46 -1.38
N ARG A 73 11.76 14.57 -1.07
CA ARG A 73 12.46 13.76 -2.08
C ARG A 73 11.48 12.84 -2.82
N VAL A 74 10.63 12.11 -2.10
CA VAL A 74 9.60 11.24 -2.70
C VAL A 74 8.66 12.04 -3.61
N ILE A 75 8.20 13.22 -3.17
CA ILE A 75 7.34 14.10 -3.96
C ILE A 75 8.05 14.55 -5.26
N ALA A 76 9.31 14.95 -5.16
CA ALA A 76 10.09 15.41 -6.31
C ALA A 76 10.35 14.28 -7.31
N GLN A 77 10.72 13.10 -6.84
CA GLN A 77 10.92 11.92 -7.70
C GLN A 77 9.64 11.49 -8.38
N ALA A 78 8.51 11.44 -7.67
CA ALA A 78 7.23 11.08 -8.24
C ALA A 78 6.84 11.99 -9.42
N ARG A 79 7.13 13.28 -9.31
CA ARG A 79 6.88 14.25 -10.40
C ARG A 79 7.69 13.94 -11.65
N ASN A 80 8.93 13.48 -11.49
CA ASN A 80 9.83 13.22 -12.61
C ASN A 80 9.58 11.86 -13.29
N HIS A 81 8.93 10.92 -12.61
CA HIS A 81 8.68 9.56 -13.13
C HIS A 81 7.35 9.38 -13.87
N GLN A 82 6.44 10.36 -13.83
CA GLN A 82 5.09 10.28 -14.41
C GLN A 82 5.10 10.48 -15.93
N ALA A 83 5.73 9.59 -16.69
CA ALA A 83 5.84 9.71 -18.15
C ALA A 83 4.50 9.47 -18.86
N VAL A 84 3.78 8.40 -18.52
CA VAL A 84 2.48 8.07 -19.13
C VAL A 84 1.43 9.13 -18.78
N TYR A 85 1.43 9.61 -17.54
CA TYR A 85 0.51 10.67 -17.13
C TYR A 85 0.76 11.97 -17.90
N GLN A 86 2.01 12.31 -18.19
CA GLN A 86 2.36 13.52 -18.93
C GLN A 86 1.92 13.45 -20.40
N GLU A 87 1.96 12.26 -20.99
CA GLU A 87 1.60 12.05 -22.41
C GLU A 87 0.09 11.87 -22.60
N ALA A 88 -0.55 11.04 -21.79
CA ALA A 88 -1.92 10.59 -22.02
C ALA A 88 -2.91 11.04 -20.93
N GLY A 89 -2.43 11.39 -19.73
CA GLY A 89 -3.32 11.60 -18.58
C GLY A 89 -4.04 10.31 -18.17
N GLY A 90 -5.04 10.42 -17.31
CA GLY A 90 -5.97 9.32 -17.01
C GLY A 90 -5.40 8.11 -16.27
N VAL A 91 -4.16 8.18 -15.78
CA VAL A 91 -3.51 7.11 -15.02
C VAL A 91 -3.20 7.53 -13.58
N HIS A 92 -3.07 6.53 -12.74
CA HIS A 92 -2.56 6.64 -11.37
C HIS A 92 -1.15 6.06 -11.28
N ALA A 93 -0.30 6.69 -10.50
CA ALA A 93 1.02 6.16 -10.18
C ALA A 93 1.07 5.64 -8.74
N CYS A 94 1.78 4.53 -8.54
CA CYS A 94 2.23 4.05 -7.25
C CYS A 94 3.74 3.83 -7.28
N ALA A 95 4.39 4.04 -6.14
CA ALA A 95 5.81 3.79 -5.97
C ALA A 95 6.11 3.19 -4.60
N LEU A 96 7.14 2.36 -4.57
CA LEU A 96 7.81 1.94 -3.35
C LEU A 96 9.15 2.67 -3.28
N ALA A 97 9.37 3.42 -2.20
CA ALA A 97 10.61 4.16 -1.98
C ALA A 97 11.41 3.55 -0.82
N ASP A 98 12.72 3.63 -0.92
CA ASP A 98 13.63 3.27 0.15
C ASP A 98 13.66 4.37 1.22
N ASN A 99 13.58 3.97 2.49
CA ASN A 99 13.63 4.86 3.66
C ASN A 99 14.74 4.46 4.63
N LYS A 100 15.69 3.65 4.19
CA LYS A 100 16.82 3.26 5.03
C LYS A 100 17.63 4.47 5.46
N PRO A 101 18.10 4.53 6.71
CA PRO A 101 19.01 5.56 7.15
C PRO A 101 20.26 5.63 6.24
N GLY A 102 20.55 6.82 5.71
CA GLY A 102 21.69 7.04 4.82
C GLY A 102 21.45 6.66 3.34
N SER A 103 20.29 6.16 2.98
CA SER A 103 19.92 5.95 1.57
C SER A 103 19.59 7.29 0.90
N ASP A 104 19.68 7.32 -0.43
CA ASP A 104 19.26 8.48 -1.22
C ASP A 104 17.72 8.62 -1.26
N GLY A 105 16.97 7.65 -0.73
CA GLY A 105 15.52 7.62 -0.71
C GLY A 105 14.90 7.42 -2.09
N GLY A 106 15.60 6.72 -2.96
CA GLY A 106 15.18 6.45 -4.33
C GLY A 106 13.98 5.53 -4.42
N PHE A 107 13.26 5.60 -5.56
CA PHE A 107 12.23 4.62 -5.86
C PHE A 107 12.86 3.26 -6.19
N LEU A 108 12.44 2.25 -5.46
CA LEU A 108 12.77 0.86 -5.71
C LEU A 108 11.95 0.31 -6.87
N TYR A 109 10.68 0.71 -6.90
CA TYR A 109 9.76 0.36 -7.99
C TYR A 109 8.74 1.48 -8.20
N PHE A 110 8.41 1.77 -9.45
CA PHE A 110 7.43 2.76 -9.86
C PHE A 110 6.55 2.19 -10.96
N VAL A 111 5.24 2.38 -10.86
CA VAL A 111 4.27 1.88 -11.82
C VAL A 111 3.16 2.88 -12.06
N GLU A 112 2.75 3.04 -13.32
CA GLU A 112 1.56 3.78 -13.74
C GLU A 112 0.52 2.80 -14.29
N ASP A 113 -0.74 2.95 -13.86
CA ASP A 113 -1.87 2.14 -14.30
C ASP A 113 -3.16 3.00 -14.29
N VAL A 114 -4.11 2.64 -15.13
CA VAL A 114 -5.45 3.29 -15.16
C VAL A 114 -6.16 3.14 -13.81
N GLY A 115 -5.99 2.01 -13.14
CA GLY A 115 -6.56 1.70 -11.83
C GLY A 115 -5.56 1.80 -10.70
N ARG A 116 -5.77 2.71 -9.73
CA ARG A 116 -4.90 2.79 -8.54
C ARG A 116 -4.75 1.47 -7.78
N HIS A 117 -5.78 0.62 -7.78
CA HIS A 117 -5.73 -0.69 -7.13
C HIS A 117 -4.84 -1.68 -7.89
N ASN A 118 -4.84 -1.63 -9.22
CA ASN A 118 -3.91 -2.42 -10.03
C ASN A 118 -2.46 -1.98 -9.78
N ALA A 119 -2.23 -0.66 -9.70
CA ALA A 119 -0.90 -0.13 -9.43
C ALA A 119 -0.35 -0.59 -8.06
N VAL A 120 -1.16 -0.58 -6.99
CA VAL A 120 -0.71 -1.09 -5.68
C VAL A 120 -0.50 -2.61 -5.70
N ASP A 121 -1.33 -3.36 -6.43
CA ASP A 121 -1.17 -4.81 -6.57
C ASP A 121 0.11 -5.17 -7.34
N ALA A 122 0.49 -4.36 -8.33
CA ALA A 122 1.77 -4.50 -9.03
C ALA A 122 2.97 -4.28 -8.09
N ILE A 123 2.91 -3.28 -7.19
CA ILE A 123 3.93 -3.07 -6.15
C ILE A 123 4.01 -4.30 -5.23
N THR A 124 2.87 -4.79 -4.73
CA THR A 124 2.81 -5.97 -3.87
C THR A 124 3.42 -7.21 -4.54
N GLY A 125 3.06 -7.42 -5.82
CA GLY A 125 3.59 -8.52 -6.62
C GLY A 125 5.10 -8.42 -6.83
N TRP A 126 5.60 -7.22 -7.10
CA TRP A 126 7.03 -6.98 -7.25
C TRP A 126 7.79 -7.23 -5.94
N MET A 127 7.28 -6.73 -4.79
CA MET A 127 7.89 -7.01 -3.48
C MET A 127 8.01 -8.51 -3.22
N SER A 128 6.96 -9.28 -3.52
CA SER A 128 6.98 -10.74 -3.36
C SER A 128 7.98 -11.43 -4.30
N MET A 129 8.11 -10.96 -5.54
CA MET A 129 9.02 -11.55 -6.53
C MET A 129 10.49 -11.27 -6.24
N GLU A 130 10.78 -10.08 -5.72
CA GLU A 130 12.14 -9.62 -5.39
C GLU A 130 12.51 -9.88 -3.92
N ALA A 131 11.67 -10.60 -3.17
CA ALA A 131 11.85 -10.89 -1.74
C ALA A 131 12.13 -9.63 -0.91
N GLN A 132 11.45 -8.51 -1.25
CA GLN A 132 11.58 -7.25 -0.54
C GLN A 132 10.74 -7.27 0.73
N GLY A 133 11.39 -7.09 1.89
CA GLY A 133 10.69 -6.89 3.16
C GLY A 133 10.05 -5.49 3.27
N PRO A 134 9.14 -5.31 4.23
CA PRO A 134 8.44 -4.04 4.45
C PRO A 134 9.27 -2.99 5.19
N GLU A 135 10.36 -3.42 5.82
CA GLU A 135 11.19 -2.58 6.68
C GLU A 135 11.78 -1.42 5.87
N ASP A 136 11.76 -0.24 6.46
CA ASP A 136 12.32 0.97 5.84
C ASP A 136 11.75 1.25 4.43
N LYS A 137 10.44 1.12 4.28
CA LYS A 137 9.75 1.40 3.03
C LYS A 137 8.70 2.48 3.20
N ILE A 138 8.55 3.28 2.15
CA ILE A 138 7.50 4.28 1.99
C ILE A 138 6.67 3.90 0.78
N PHE A 139 5.36 3.89 0.93
CA PHE A 139 4.45 3.77 -0.19
C PHE A 139 3.96 5.15 -0.64
N TYR A 140 4.08 5.44 -1.93
CA TYR A 140 3.55 6.65 -2.55
C TYR A 140 2.47 6.32 -3.58
N THR A 141 1.44 7.17 -3.65
CA THR A 141 0.42 7.09 -4.70
C THR A 141 -0.08 8.47 -5.14
N THR A 142 -0.50 8.58 -6.40
CA THR A 142 -1.26 9.75 -6.87
C THR A 142 -2.75 9.66 -6.56
N GLY A 143 -3.23 8.46 -6.24
CA GLY A 143 -4.62 8.19 -5.89
C GLY A 143 -4.98 8.61 -4.47
N ARG A 144 -6.28 8.69 -4.17
CA ARG A 144 -6.78 8.91 -2.81
C ARG A 144 -6.42 7.73 -1.90
N LEU A 145 -6.09 8.02 -0.63
CA LEU A 145 -5.94 7.01 0.42
C LEU A 145 -7.32 6.64 0.96
N THR A 146 -7.90 5.61 0.39
CA THR A 146 -9.16 5.00 0.84
C THR A 146 -8.86 3.87 1.81
N SER A 147 -9.89 3.37 2.52
CA SER A 147 -9.75 2.20 3.38
C SER A 147 -9.09 1.00 2.68
N GLU A 148 -9.46 0.73 1.42
CA GLU A 148 -8.84 -0.35 0.64
C GLU A 148 -7.33 -0.14 0.41
N MET A 149 -6.91 1.10 0.13
CA MET A 149 -5.49 1.42 -0.03
C MET A 149 -4.73 1.23 1.29
N VAL A 150 -5.33 1.66 2.39
CA VAL A 150 -4.75 1.49 3.74
C VAL A 150 -4.62 0.00 4.08
N ILE A 151 -5.68 -0.80 3.83
CA ILE A 151 -5.66 -2.26 4.05
C ILE A 151 -4.55 -2.92 3.24
N LYS A 152 -4.44 -2.62 1.95
CA LYS A 152 -3.40 -3.21 1.09
C LYS A 152 -2.00 -2.87 1.57
N CYS A 153 -1.76 -1.62 1.97
CA CYS A 153 -0.47 -1.21 2.51
C CYS A 153 -0.18 -1.85 3.88
N ALA A 154 -1.20 -2.00 4.74
CA ALA A 154 -1.08 -2.75 5.99
C ALA A 154 -0.67 -4.21 5.75
N GLN A 155 -1.29 -4.87 4.77
CA GLN A 155 -0.95 -6.24 4.37
C GLN A 155 0.46 -6.37 3.79
N MET A 156 0.98 -5.31 3.15
CA MET A 156 2.39 -5.23 2.74
C MET A 156 3.34 -4.97 3.91
N GLY A 157 2.83 -4.64 5.11
CA GLY A 157 3.64 -4.26 6.26
C GLY A 157 4.20 -2.84 6.20
N ILE A 158 3.67 -1.96 5.34
CA ILE A 158 4.18 -0.60 5.15
C ILE A 158 3.40 0.38 6.03
N ALA A 159 4.11 1.05 6.94
CA ALA A 159 3.53 1.94 7.93
C ALA A 159 3.46 3.42 7.49
N ILE A 160 4.12 3.82 6.40
CA ILE A 160 4.19 5.21 5.96
C ILE A 160 3.66 5.32 4.54
N LEU A 161 2.53 6.02 4.39
CA LEU A 161 1.83 6.19 3.14
C LEU A 161 1.75 7.66 2.75
N LEU A 162 2.26 7.98 1.56
CA LEU A 162 2.19 9.31 0.96
C LEU A 162 1.20 9.33 -0.18
N SER A 163 0.41 10.39 -0.29
CA SER A 163 -0.49 10.59 -1.42
C SER A 163 -0.46 12.03 -1.94
N ARG A 164 -0.42 12.16 -3.27
CA ARG A 164 -0.66 13.44 -3.95
C ARG A 164 -2.09 13.95 -3.71
N SER A 165 -3.04 13.05 -3.56
CA SER A 165 -4.45 13.32 -3.30
C SER A 165 -4.75 13.45 -1.80
N GLY A 166 -6.03 13.49 -1.46
CA GLY A 166 -6.52 13.45 -0.08
C GLY A 166 -6.79 12.04 0.41
N ILE A 167 -7.37 11.98 1.59
CA ILE A 167 -7.81 10.75 2.24
C ILE A 167 -9.34 10.72 2.38
N THR A 168 -9.91 9.53 2.60
CA THR A 168 -11.31 9.37 3.00
C THR A 168 -11.42 9.25 4.52
N ALA A 169 -12.60 9.58 5.08
CA ALA A 169 -12.83 9.44 6.53
C ALA A 169 -12.53 8.01 7.01
N MET A 170 -13.06 7.00 6.31
CA MET A 170 -12.82 5.59 6.64
C MET A 170 -11.34 5.20 6.50
N GLY A 171 -10.61 5.75 5.52
CA GLY A 171 -9.16 5.54 5.40
C GLY A 171 -8.39 6.13 6.57
N TYR A 172 -8.81 7.30 7.06
CA TYR A 172 -8.24 7.94 8.25
C TYR A 172 -8.48 7.11 9.52
N GLU A 173 -9.73 6.75 9.78
CA GLU A 173 -10.12 5.96 10.95
C GLU A 173 -9.32 4.65 11.03
N LEU A 174 -9.24 3.96 9.89
CA LEU A 174 -8.51 2.71 9.80
C LEU A 174 -7.00 2.88 10.00
N ALA A 175 -6.41 3.93 9.46
CA ALA A 175 -4.98 4.20 9.64
C ALA A 175 -4.65 4.54 11.11
N GLN A 176 -5.53 5.28 11.79
CA GLN A 176 -5.39 5.54 13.21
C GLN A 176 -5.40 4.24 14.03
N GLU A 177 -6.30 3.33 13.69
CA GLU A 177 -6.44 2.06 14.36
C GLU A 177 -5.24 1.11 14.13
N LEU A 178 -4.69 1.12 12.91
CA LEU A 178 -3.58 0.25 12.50
C LEU A 178 -2.19 0.84 12.77
N GLY A 179 -2.09 2.05 13.31
CA GLY A 179 -0.80 2.69 13.54
C GLY A 179 -0.08 3.16 12.25
N ILE A 180 -0.81 3.43 11.17
CA ILE A 180 -0.27 3.83 9.88
C ILE A 180 -0.24 5.35 9.74
N CYS A 181 0.92 5.90 9.37
CA CYS A 181 1.09 7.32 9.09
C CYS A 181 0.59 7.65 7.68
N LEU A 182 -0.47 8.46 7.61
CA LEU A 182 -1.01 8.97 6.34
C LEU A 182 -0.57 10.41 6.11
N ILE A 183 0.10 10.64 5.00
CA ILE A 183 0.54 11.95 4.54
C ILE A 183 -0.11 12.21 3.18
N GLY A 184 -1.00 13.16 3.12
CA GLY A 184 -1.72 13.49 1.90
C GLY A 184 -1.45 14.90 1.41
N ARG A 185 -2.07 15.26 0.27
CA ARG A 185 -1.88 16.56 -0.38
C ARG A 185 -0.41 16.85 -0.71
N CYS A 186 0.36 15.80 -0.99
CA CYS A 186 1.78 15.88 -1.32
C CYS A 186 1.99 16.54 -2.69
N GLN A 187 2.11 17.86 -2.72
CA GLN A 187 2.27 18.65 -3.95
C GLN A 187 3.31 19.76 -3.75
N GLY A 188 4.35 19.75 -4.56
CA GLY A 188 5.42 20.74 -4.48
C GLY A 188 6.13 20.67 -3.12
N LYS A 189 6.01 21.75 -2.33
CA LYS A 189 6.57 21.83 -0.97
C LYS A 189 5.53 21.64 0.13
N HIS A 190 4.29 21.29 -0.21
CA HIS A 190 3.20 21.18 0.74
C HIS A 190 2.78 19.73 0.94
N PHE A 191 2.48 19.36 2.17
CA PHE A 191 1.84 18.10 2.54
C PHE A 191 1.08 18.29 3.86
N LEU A 192 0.16 17.38 4.14
CA LEU A 192 -0.59 17.33 5.40
C LEU A 192 -0.42 15.94 6.03
N VAL A 193 0.00 15.91 7.28
CA VAL A 193 0.03 14.68 8.07
C VAL A 193 -1.32 14.50 8.73
N TYR A 194 -2.02 13.43 8.42
CA TYR A 194 -3.37 13.16 8.91
C TYR A 194 -3.38 12.22 10.12
N SER A 195 -2.53 11.20 10.11
CA SER A 195 -2.45 10.21 11.20
C SER A 195 -0.99 10.00 11.61
N HIS A 196 -0.77 9.68 12.87
CA HIS A 196 0.52 9.35 13.45
C HIS A 196 1.63 10.38 13.16
N PRO A 197 1.42 11.67 13.53
CA PRO A 197 2.41 12.73 13.28
C PRO A 197 3.72 12.52 14.04
N GLU A 198 3.74 11.73 15.09
CA GLU A 198 4.94 11.33 15.84
C GLU A 198 5.94 10.54 15.01
N ARG A 199 5.50 9.98 13.87
CA ARG A 199 6.37 9.29 12.91
C ARG A 199 7.08 10.22 11.94
N VAL A 200 6.75 11.51 11.97
CA VAL A 200 7.34 12.49 11.06
C VAL A 200 8.35 13.35 11.83
N ASP A 201 9.62 13.25 11.43
CA ASP A 201 10.65 14.16 11.90
C ASP A 201 10.63 15.44 11.05
N PHE A 202 10.20 16.54 11.66
CA PHE A 202 10.07 17.84 11.01
C PHE A 202 11.37 18.66 11.04
N GLU A 203 12.35 18.25 11.82
CA GLU A 203 13.59 19.00 12.05
C GLU A 203 14.73 18.58 11.10
N SER A 204 14.59 17.42 10.43
CA SER A 204 15.60 16.85 9.54
C SER A 204 15.23 16.94 8.05
#